data_c9f3858a3583f0aad3a35c9c489f1be8
#
_entry.id   c9f3858a3583f0aad3a35c9c489f1be8
#
_cell.length_a   1.000
_cell.length_b   1.000
_cell.length_c   1.000
_cell.angle_alpha   90.00
_cell.angle_beta   90.00
_cell.angle_gamma   90.00
#
_symmetry.space_group_name_H-M   'P 1'
#
loop_
_entity.id
_entity.type
_entity.pdbx_description
1 polymer ?
#
loop_
_entity_poly.entity_id
_entity_poly.type
_entity_poly.pdbx_seq_one_letter_code
_entity_poly.pdbx_strand_id
1 'polypeptide(L)'
;MNTRYWKIVFIIVGFFFILNASVAIAGDTIKIGVIAPFKTPSGESLLNAAKLAAEDINAEGGIMGKKIELVFGNTEYKPEKGSMAYKKLVLQDKCGLVIGTCSSGVAKAIMDQMARYKTLFIPTGAASEALSDLYNSDRKKYKYWFRVMHLSGELARVSLDFVYGLPVKKMGAKRIAIMAENALWTRSMVKEAERFFKEKGLEVVYTEFFDTETKDFTPIFTKIINNKADFIYEISAHVDGAIYIKQWYDLKGPMIGGVSGTGASDRYWKDCGGKAVSETLIGYPGPFPVAITPKTISFHDRYVAKFKETGGYVSGYTYDVLHIYKAAVEKAKTTDSDALVPVLEKTDYVGVAGRWVFTDLHNGKYGPGYRQIVMVQWREDGSRTVVWPENLATGKYLLPPWDKR
;
A
#
# COMPACT_ATOMS: atom_id res chain seq x y z
N MET A 1 9.23 40.08 92.41
CA MET A 1 9.76 40.73 91.17
C MET A 1 9.51 39.81 90.00
N ASN A 2 8.70 40.27 89.07
CA ASN A 2 8.02 39.52 88.01
C ASN A 2 8.97 38.98 86.90
N THR A 3 8.79 37.75 86.57
CA THR A 3 9.30 37.15 85.30
C THR A 3 8.13 36.63 84.47
N ARG A 4 7.82 37.31 83.37
CA ARG A 4 6.79 36.92 82.40
C ARG A 4 7.30 35.80 81.50
N TYR A 5 6.57 34.66 81.51
CA TYR A 5 6.74 33.57 80.57
C TYR A 5 6.12 33.92 79.16
N TRP A 6 6.88 33.95 78.15
CA TRP A 6 6.41 33.92 76.76
C TRP A 6 6.26 32.49 76.31
N LYS A 7 5.04 32.11 76.02
CA LYS A 7 4.76 30.84 75.34
C LYS A 7 4.87 31.05 73.83
N ILE A 8 5.83 30.41 73.19
CA ILE A 8 5.95 30.32 71.74
C ILE A 8 5.12 29.08 71.33
N VAL A 9 4.03 29.31 70.60
CA VAL A 9 3.23 28.27 69.95
C VAL A 9 3.86 28.00 68.56
N PHE A 10 4.50 26.85 68.37
CA PHE A 10 4.92 26.38 67.06
C PHE A 10 3.69 25.75 66.34
N ILE A 11 3.19 26.40 65.28
CA ILE A 11 2.23 25.84 64.36
C ILE A 11 3.04 25.02 63.32
N ILE A 12 2.99 23.69 63.44
CA ILE A 12 3.52 22.77 62.41
C ILE A 12 2.46 22.68 61.32
N VAL A 13 2.67 23.43 60.20
CA VAL A 13 1.88 23.22 58.97
C VAL A 13 2.46 22.03 58.25
N GLY A 14 1.81 20.88 58.44
CA GLY A 14 2.14 19.65 57.69
C GLY A 14 1.70 19.80 56.22
N PHE A 15 2.64 20.04 55.32
CA PHE A 15 2.43 19.93 53.87
C PHE A 15 2.32 18.44 53.50
N PHE A 16 1.11 17.94 53.37
CA PHE A 16 0.85 16.64 52.74
C PHE A 16 1.08 16.79 51.23
N PHE A 17 2.29 16.47 50.78
CA PHE A 17 2.55 16.18 49.37
C PHE A 17 1.87 14.84 49.05
N ILE A 18 0.67 14.89 48.48
CA ILE A 18 0.06 13.72 47.84
C ILE A 18 0.90 13.48 46.56
N LEU A 19 1.91 12.61 46.66
CA LEU A 19 2.53 12.00 45.49
C LEU A 19 1.45 11.14 44.79
N ASN A 20 0.79 11.72 43.78
CA ASN A 20 0.08 10.92 42.79
C ASN A 20 1.13 10.11 42.03
N ALA A 21 1.62 9.03 42.61
CA ALA A 21 2.26 7.97 41.85
C ALA A 21 1.17 7.40 40.93
N SER A 22 1.12 7.89 39.72
CA SER A 22 0.42 7.20 38.62
C SER A 22 1.06 5.82 38.54
N VAL A 23 0.51 4.85 39.24
CA VAL A 23 0.76 3.45 38.95
C VAL A 23 0.31 3.28 37.52
N ALA A 24 1.26 3.27 36.61
CA ALA A 24 1.04 2.80 35.26
C ALA A 24 0.66 1.33 35.39
N ILE A 25 -0.62 1.06 35.63
CA ILE A 25 -1.18 -0.28 35.38
C ILE A 25 -0.80 -0.53 33.94
N ALA A 26 0.03 -1.55 33.71
CA ALA A 26 0.30 -2.08 32.38
C ALA A 26 -1.07 -2.52 31.84
N GLY A 27 -1.79 -1.57 31.25
CA GLY A 27 -3.13 -1.80 30.71
C GLY A 27 -2.99 -2.81 29.58
N ASP A 28 -3.88 -3.78 29.52
CA ASP A 28 -3.97 -4.72 28.42
C ASP A 28 -3.82 -3.96 27.09
N THR A 29 -2.80 -4.31 26.30
CA THR A 29 -2.61 -3.73 24.96
C THR A 29 -3.52 -4.40 23.95
N ILE A 30 -3.92 -3.69 22.91
CA ILE A 30 -4.58 -4.29 21.75
C ILE A 30 -3.49 -4.72 20.77
N LYS A 31 -3.27 -6.03 20.65
CA LYS A 31 -2.27 -6.58 19.75
C LYS A 31 -2.78 -6.67 18.32
N ILE A 32 -2.02 -6.10 17.40
CA ILE A 32 -2.28 -6.13 15.95
C ILE A 32 -1.12 -6.80 15.25
N GLY A 33 -1.40 -7.87 14.51
CA GLY A 33 -0.43 -8.57 13.70
C GLY A 33 -0.16 -7.80 12.39
N VAL A 34 1.12 -7.66 12.04
CA VAL A 34 1.55 -7.04 10.79
C VAL A 34 2.44 -8.01 10.03
N ILE A 35 1.99 -8.49 8.87
CA ILE A 35 2.74 -9.43 8.04
C ILE A 35 3.27 -8.75 6.78
N ALA A 36 4.57 -8.89 6.52
CA ALA A 36 5.25 -8.26 5.40
C ALA A 36 6.49 -9.04 4.95
N PRO A 37 6.99 -8.85 3.73
CA PRO A 37 8.31 -9.32 3.30
C PRO A 37 9.38 -8.34 3.79
N PHE A 38 9.94 -8.54 4.99
CA PHE A 38 10.71 -7.55 5.76
C PHE A 38 11.86 -6.87 5.03
N LYS A 39 12.59 -7.60 4.19
CA LYS A 39 13.80 -7.12 3.52
C LYS A 39 13.53 -6.58 2.10
N THR A 40 12.33 -6.05 1.87
CA THR A 40 11.97 -5.50 0.57
C THR A 40 11.45 -4.07 0.72
N PRO A 41 11.61 -3.18 -0.28
CA PRO A 41 11.11 -1.81 -0.20
C PRO A 41 9.61 -1.73 0.15
N SER A 42 8.79 -2.60 -0.43
CA SER A 42 7.36 -2.66 -0.13
C SER A 42 7.07 -3.13 1.30
N GLY A 43 7.84 -4.13 1.78
CA GLY A 43 7.71 -4.62 3.15
C GLY A 43 8.13 -3.60 4.19
N GLU A 44 9.28 -2.96 4.00
CA GLU A 44 9.76 -1.86 4.86
C GLU A 44 8.75 -0.72 4.92
N SER A 45 8.21 -0.34 3.77
CA SER A 45 7.18 0.69 3.67
C SER A 45 5.90 0.33 4.44
N LEU A 46 5.44 -0.92 4.36
CA LEU A 46 4.30 -1.43 5.12
C LEU A 46 4.55 -1.34 6.63
N LEU A 47 5.70 -1.84 7.08
CA LEU A 47 6.09 -1.82 8.49
C LEU A 47 6.18 -0.40 9.04
N ASN A 48 6.78 0.52 8.29
CA ASN A 48 6.94 1.91 8.67
C ASN A 48 5.60 2.64 8.77
N ALA A 49 4.70 2.42 7.81
CA ALA A 49 3.35 3.00 7.84
C ALA A 49 2.52 2.47 9.02
N ALA A 50 2.62 1.17 9.33
CA ALA A 50 1.96 0.59 10.50
C ALA A 50 2.49 1.19 11.81
N LYS A 51 3.82 1.36 11.94
CA LYS A 51 4.43 2.01 13.11
C LYS A 51 3.96 3.45 13.28
N LEU A 52 3.95 4.23 12.19
CA LEU A 52 3.48 5.61 12.23
C LEU A 52 2.02 5.71 12.67
N ALA A 53 1.14 4.87 12.11
CA ALA A 53 -0.27 4.82 12.51
C ALA A 53 -0.46 4.42 13.98
N ALA A 54 0.29 3.41 14.46
CA ALA A 54 0.22 2.97 15.84
C ALA A 54 0.70 4.05 16.82
N GLU A 55 1.74 4.78 16.48
CA GLU A 55 2.24 5.92 17.27
C GLU A 55 1.20 7.03 17.36
N ASP A 56 0.59 7.42 16.23
CA ASP A 56 -0.45 8.44 16.21
C ASP A 56 -1.64 8.04 17.07
N ILE A 57 -2.16 6.83 16.89
CA ILE A 57 -3.28 6.30 17.67
C ILE A 57 -2.93 6.25 19.15
N ASN A 58 -1.71 5.81 19.50
CA ASN A 58 -1.25 5.73 20.88
C ASN A 58 -1.05 7.12 21.51
N ALA A 59 -0.63 8.12 20.74
CA ALA A 59 -0.54 9.50 21.18
C ALA A 59 -1.92 10.14 21.45
N GLU A 60 -2.94 9.71 20.70
CA GLU A 60 -4.35 10.11 20.91
C GLU A 60 -5.04 9.37 22.07
N GLY A 61 -4.33 8.53 22.84
CA GLY A 61 -4.89 7.77 23.95
C GLY A 61 -5.22 6.31 23.63
N GLY A 62 -4.82 5.82 22.46
CA GLY A 62 -5.02 4.43 22.04
C GLY A 62 -6.44 4.17 21.50
N ILE A 63 -6.90 2.93 21.64
CA ILE A 63 -8.25 2.48 21.28
C ILE A 63 -9.00 2.14 22.58
N MET A 64 -10.08 2.83 22.88
CA MET A 64 -10.82 2.69 24.15
C MET A 64 -9.89 2.77 25.39
N GLY A 65 -8.90 3.66 25.38
CA GLY A 65 -7.93 3.83 26.46
C GLY A 65 -6.80 2.77 26.51
N LYS A 66 -6.78 1.80 25.59
CA LYS A 66 -5.73 0.78 25.48
C LYS A 66 -4.75 1.11 24.36
N LYS A 67 -3.45 1.00 24.62
CA LYS A 67 -2.43 1.20 23.58
C LYS A 67 -2.44 0.06 22.57
N ILE A 68 -2.07 0.37 21.32
CA ILE A 68 -1.80 -0.62 20.29
C ILE A 68 -0.36 -1.14 20.45
N GLU A 69 -0.22 -2.45 20.37
CA GLU A 69 1.06 -3.15 20.25
C GLU A 69 1.11 -3.86 18.89
N LEU A 70 2.14 -3.58 18.07
CA LEU A 70 2.33 -4.23 16.79
C LEU A 70 3.21 -5.47 16.95
N VAL A 71 2.73 -6.61 16.44
CA VAL A 71 3.49 -7.87 16.40
C VAL A 71 3.75 -8.25 14.95
N PHE A 72 5.01 -8.53 14.60
CA PHE A 72 5.45 -8.65 13.22
C PHE A 72 5.67 -10.09 12.78
N GLY A 73 5.28 -10.40 11.53
CA GLY A 73 5.51 -11.68 10.87
C GLY A 73 6.13 -11.53 9.49
N ASN A 74 7.27 -12.20 9.23
CA ASN A 74 7.95 -12.15 7.94
C ASN A 74 7.39 -13.18 6.97
N THR A 75 6.98 -12.74 5.78
CA THR A 75 6.42 -13.62 4.74
C THR A 75 7.43 -14.02 3.67
N GLU A 76 8.48 -13.23 3.45
CA GLU A 76 9.43 -13.40 2.35
C GLU A 76 8.74 -13.64 0.98
N TYR A 77 7.57 -13.05 0.77
CA TYR A 77 6.68 -13.32 -0.38
C TYR A 77 6.22 -14.79 -0.54
N LYS A 78 6.51 -15.67 0.43
CA LYS A 78 6.20 -17.10 0.35
C LYS A 78 4.86 -17.43 1.02
N PRO A 79 3.91 -18.06 0.30
CA PRO A 79 2.59 -18.40 0.84
C PRO A 79 2.65 -19.22 2.14
N GLU A 80 3.52 -20.21 2.23
CA GLU A 80 3.72 -21.06 3.40
C GLU A 80 4.23 -20.27 4.61
N LYS A 81 5.20 -19.34 4.41
CA LYS A 81 5.70 -18.48 5.48
C LYS A 81 4.64 -17.50 5.97
N GLY A 82 3.86 -16.92 5.05
CA GLY A 82 2.74 -16.06 5.40
C GLY A 82 1.68 -16.78 6.23
N SER A 83 1.34 -18.00 5.82
CA SER A 83 0.41 -18.89 6.52
C SER A 83 0.90 -19.22 7.94
N MET A 84 2.19 -19.57 8.10
CA MET A 84 2.81 -19.84 9.40
C MET A 84 2.84 -18.58 10.30
N ALA A 85 3.22 -17.43 9.73
CA ALA A 85 3.25 -16.15 10.45
C ALA A 85 1.85 -15.77 10.94
N TYR A 86 0.82 -15.88 10.08
CA TYR A 86 -0.56 -15.61 10.47
C TYR A 86 -1.01 -16.49 11.63
N LYS A 87 -0.76 -17.82 11.54
CA LYS A 87 -1.11 -18.77 12.60
C LYS A 87 -0.45 -18.41 13.93
N LYS A 88 0.83 -18.03 13.91
CA LYS A 88 1.57 -17.61 15.11
C LYS A 88 0.95 -16.37 15.73
N LEU A 89 0.72 -15.32 14.93
CA LEU A 89 0.15 -14.05 15.37
C LEU A 89 -1.22 -14.23 16.05
N VAL A 90 -2.08 -15.10 15.50
CA VAL A 90 -3.42 -15.32 16.03
C VAL A 90 -3.40 -16.24 17.26
N LEU A 91 -2.72 -17.38 17.18
CA LEU A 91 -2.82 -18.41 18.21
C LEU A 91 -1.87 -18.21 19.40
N GLN A 92 -0.64 -17.72 19.14
CA GLN A 92 0.35 -17.53 20.18
C GLN A 92 0.37 -16.09 20.70
N ASP A 93 0.43 -15.12 19.76
CA ASP A 93 0.55 -13.71 20.13
C ASP A 93 -0.81 -13.06 20.45
N LYS A 94 -1.95 -13.73 20.14
CA LYS A 94 -3.33 -13.30 20.43
C LYS A 94 -3.72 -11.98 19.76
N CYS A 95 -3.26 -11.77 18.53
CA CYS A 95 -3.67 -10.61 17.74
C CYS A 95 -5.15 -10.75 17.29
N GLY A 96 -5.96 -9.73 17.56
CA GLY A 96 -7.38 -9.67 17.16
C GLY A 96 -7.59 -9.20 15.70
N LEU A 97 -6.58 -8.59 15.13
CA LEU A 97 -6.51 -8.17 13.71
C LEU A 97 -5.15 -8.56 13.16
N VAL A 98 -5.11 -9.03 11.93
CA VAL A 98 -3.87 -9.14 11.14
C VAL A 98 -4.01 -8.30 9.88
N ILE A 99 -3.03 -7.43 9.64
CA ILE A 99 -2.97 -6.59 8.45
C ILE A 99 -1.72 -6.92 7.62
N GLY A 100 -1.71 -6.40 6.41
CA GLY A 100 -0.53 -6.48 5.56
C GLY A 100 -0.66 -7.54 4.51
N THR A 101 0.38 -8.02 4.16
CA THR A 101 1.05 -8.61 3.01
C THR A 101 1.00 -7.77 1.73
N CYS A 102 2.10 -7.82 1.01
CA CYS A 102 2.24 -7.20 -0.32
C CYS A 102 1.97 -8.20 -1.45
N SER A 103 1.54 -9.44 -1.15
CA SER A 103 1.39 -10.52 -2.13
C SER A 103 0.00 -11.16 -2.10
N SER A 104 -0.65 -11.25 -3.26
CA SER A 104 -1.93 -11.94 -3.42
C SER A 104 -1.83 -13.45 -3.18
N GLY A 105 -0.69 -14.07 -3.53
CA GLY A 105 -0.44 -15.49 -3.25
C GLY A 105 -0.37 -15.78 -1.76
N VAL A 106 0.33 -14.93 -1.01
CA VAL A 106 0.38 -15.00 0.46
C VAL A 106 -1.00 -14.77 1.08
N ALA A 107 -1.71 -13.73 0.63
CA ALA A 107 -3.06 -13.42 1.13
C ALA A 107 -4.01 -14.61 0.91
N LYS A 108 -3.98 -15.24 -0.27
CA LYS A 108 -4.79 -16.43 -0.59
C LYS A 108 -4.52 -17.59 0.36
N ALA A 109 -3.25 -17.86 0.67
CA ALA A 109 -2.87 -18.94 1.59
C ALA A 109 -3.33 -18.70 3.05
N ILE A 110 -3.61 -17.46 3.41
CA ILE A 110 -4.09 -17.08 4.75
C ILE A 110 -5.61 -17.23 4.87
N MET A 111 -6.39 -17.08 3.79
CA MET A 111 -7.85 -16.96 3.88
C MET A 111 -8.53 -18.12 4.58
N ASP A 112 -8.13 -19.36 4.34
CA ASP A 112 -8.71 -20.51 5.04
C ASP A 112 -8.37 -20.56 6.54
N GLN A 113 -7.19 -20.07 6.92
CA GLN A 113 -6.82 -19.95 8.33
C GLN A 113 -7.58 -18.82 9.01
N MET A 114 -7.73 -17.69 8.32
CA MET A 114 -8.56 -16.57 8.77
C MET A 114 -9.99 -17.04 9.08
N ALA A 115 -10.58 -17.78 8.17
CA ALA A 115 -11.93 -18.36 8.36
C ALA A 115 -11.98 -19.34 9.54
N ARG A 116 -10.96 -20.22 9.66
CA ARG A 116 -10.86 -21.21 10.72
C ARG A 116 -10.70 -20.57 12.11
N TYR A 117 -9.87 -19.53 12.22
CA TYR A 117 -9.60 -18.88 13.50
C TYR A 117 -10.49 -17.68 13.78
N LYS A 118 -11.38 -17.33 12.87
CA LYS A 118 -12.36 -16.22 12.98
C LYS A 118 -11.71 -14.90 13.39
N THR A 119 -10.56 -14.58 12.79
CA THR A 119 -9.80 -13.38 13.10
C THR A 119 -9.74 -12.48 11.87
N LEU A 120 -10.04 -11.19 12.02
CA LEU A 120 -10.00 -10.22 10.94
C LEU A 120 -8.65 -10.23 10.22
N PHE A 121 -8.71 -10.26 8.90
CA PHE A 121 -7.55 -10.15 8.01
C PHE A 121 -7.80 -9.10 6.94
N ILE A 122 -6.99 -8.03 6.95
CA ILE A 122 -7.14 -6.90 6.02
C ILE A 122 -5.82 -6.71 5.27
N PRO A 123 -5.61 -7.34 4.09
CA PRO A 123 -4.43 -7.13 3.29
C PRO A 123 -4.38 -5.72 2.70
N THR A 124 -3.17 -5.15 2.69
CA THR A 124 -2.93 -3.78 2.27
C THR A 124 -2.21 -3.68 0.91
N GLY A 125 -1.76 -4.81 0.35
CA GLY A 125 -1.03 -4.85 -0.93
C GLY A 125 -1.41 -6.01 -1.85
N ALA A 126 -2.54 -6.71 -1.61
CA ALA A 126 -2.97 -7.87 -2.41
C ALA A 126 -4.10 -7.48 -3.37
N ALA A 127 -3.82 -7.43 -4.67
CA ALA A 127 -4.71 -6.85 -5.68
C ALA A 127 -5.58 -7.88 -6.45
N SER A 128 -5.24 -9.18 -6.44
CA SER A 128 -5.92 -10.18 -7.28
C SER A 128 -7.42 -10.32 -7.00
N GLU A 129 -8.22 -10.37 -8.05
CA GLU A 129 -9.67 -10.66 -8.02
C GLU A 129 -9.97 -12.03 -7.45
N ALA A 130 -9.07 -13.00 -7.62
CA ALA A 130 -9.24 -14.37 -7.09
C ALA A 130 -9.48 -14.41 -5.57
N LEU A 131 -9.11 -13.35 -4.84
CA LEU A 131 -9.39 -13.23 -3.42
C LEU A 131 -10.86 -12.83 -3.17
N SER A 132 -11.42 -11.97 -4.02
CA SER A 132 -12.84 -11.60 -3.98
C SER A 132 -13.72 -12.76 -4.44
N ASP A 133 -13.25 -13.53 -5.43
CA ASP A 133 -13.96 -14.74 -5.92
C ASP A 133 -14.02 -15.79 -4.81
N LEU A 134 -12.92 -15.98 -4.07
CA LEU A 134 -12.88 -16.89 -2.94
C LEU A 134 -13.83 -16.42 -1.81
N TYR A 135 -13.84 -15.13 -1.46
CA TYR A 135 -14.80 -14.58 -0.52
C TYR A 135 -16.25 -14.80 -1.00
N ASN A 136 -16.53 -14.53 -2.28
CA ASN A 136 -17.86 -14.65 -2.85
C ASN A 136 -18.35 -16.11 -2.94
N SER A 137 -17.43 -17.08 -3.03
CA SER A 137 -17.77 -18.51 -3.05
C SER A 137 -18.39 -19.01 -1.74
N ASP A 138 -18.03 -18.42 -0.61
CA ASP A 138 -18.63 -18.71 0.70
C ASP A 138 -18.45 -17.47 1.63
N ARG A 139 -19.34 -16.49 1.45
CA ARG A 139 -19.31 -15.23 2.21
C ARG A 139 -19.42 -15.41 3.72
N LYS A 140 -20.14 -16.45 4.17
CA LYS A 140 -20.28 -16.76 5.60
C LYS A 140 -18.95 -17.28 6.18
N LYS A 141 -18.27 -18.16 5.47
CA LYS A 141 -16.97 -18.72 5.84
C LYS A 141 -15.90 -17.63 5.90
N TYR A 142 -15.83 -16.79 4.86
CA TYR A 142 -14.76 -15.80 4.67
C TYR A 142 -15.11 -14.39 5.17
N LYS A 143 -16.16 -14.19 5.96
CA LYS A 143 -16.66 -12.88 6.39
C LYS A 143 -15.66 -11.98 7.12
N TYR A 144 -14.57 -12.53 7.65
CA TYR A 144 -13.50 -11.79 8.34
C TYR A 144 -12.47 -11.15 7.40
N TRP A 145 -12.66 -11.31 6.09
CA TRP A 145 -11.87 -10.70 5.05
C TRP A 145 -12.37 -9.30 4.72
N PHE A 146 -11.46 -8.33 4.62
CA PHE A 146 -11.68 -7.03 3.99
C PHE A 146 -10.44 -6.66 3.19
N ARG A 147 -10.56 -5.79 2.18
CA ARG A 147 -9.41 -5.37 1.39
C ARG A 147 -9.37 -3.87 1.20
N VAL A 148 -8.19 -3.28 1.49
CA VAL A 148 -7.93 -1.86 1.25
C VAL A 148 -7.04 -1.59 0.03
N MET A 149 -6.44 -2.62 -0.58
CA MET A 149 -5.72 -2.48 -1.85
C MET A 149 -6.70 -2.37 -3.02
N HIS A 150 -6.27 -1.72 -4.10
CA HIS A 150 -6.99 -1.73 -5.37
C HIS A 150 -7.04 -3.13 -5.98
N LEU A 151 -8.10 -3.40 -6.75
CA LEU A 151 -8.20 -4.59 -7.59
C LEU A 151 -7.23 -4.50 -8.76
N SER A 152 -6.73 -5.64 -9.25
CA SER A 152 -5.93 -5.68 -10.47
C SER A 152 -6.65 -5.06 -11.65
N GLY A 153 -7.97 -5.27 -11.78
CA GLY A 153 -8.80 -4.63 -12.81
C GLY A 153 -8.92 -3.11 -12.66
N GLU A 154 -8.91 -2.56 -11.43
CA GLU A 154 -8.88 -1.11 -11.19
C GLU A 154 -7.52 -0.52 -11.61
N LEU A 155 -6.42 -1.20 -11.28
CA LEU A 155 -5.06 -0.83 -11.70
C LEU A 155 -4.92 -0.90 -13.23
N ALA A 156 -5.41 -1.98 -13.83
CA ALA A 156 -5.43 -2.15 -15.29
C ALA A 156 -6.18 -1.00 -15.97
N ARG A 157 -7.40 -0.70 -15.52
CA ARG A 157 -8.23 0.35 -16.10
C ARG A 157 -7.51 1.70 -16.16
N VAL A 158 -6.95 2.17 -15.05
CA VAL A 158 -6.28 3.48 -15.01
C VAL A 158 -5.04 3.51 -15.89
N SER A 159 -4.22 2.46 -15.84
CA SER A 159 -2.99 2.40 -16.65
C SER A 159 -3.28 2.19 -18.13
N LEU A 160 -4.30 1.43 -18.52
CA LEU A 160 -4.70 1.26 -19.91
C LEU A 160 -5.35 2.52 -20.49
N ASP A 161 -6.19 3.21 -19.70
CA ASP A 161 -6.75 4.51 -20.10
C ASP A 161 -5.64 5.55 -20.33
N PHE A 162 -4.61 5.56 -19.48
CA PHE A 162 -3.41 6.37 -19.69
C PHE A 162 -2.69 6.00 -21.00
N VAL A 163 -2.37 4.71 -21.21
CA VAL A 163 -1.66 4.25 -22.43
C VAL A 163 -2.41 4.69 -23.67
N TYR A 164 -3.73 4.52 -23.68
CA TYR A 164 -4.55 4.93 -24.82
C TYR A 164 -4.64 6.44 -24.97
N GLY A 165 -4.78 7.18 -23.87
CA GLY A 165 -4.94 8.64 -23.88
C GLY A 165 -3.68 9.39 -24.31
N LEU A 166 -2.50 8.99 -23.82
CA LEU A 166 -1.24 9.70 -24.08
C LEU A 166 -0.34 8.96 -25.08
N PRO A 167 0.28 7.81 -24.78
CA PRO A 167 1.14 7.11 -25.73
C PRO A 167 0.48 6.85 -27.08
N VAL A 168 -0.77 6.39 -27.12
CA VAL A 168 -1.45 6.05 -28.36
C VAL A 168 -2.00 7.29 -29.07
N LYS A 169 -2.91 8.03 -28.45
CA LYS A 169 -3.60 9.13 -29.13
C LYS A 169 -2.73 10.35 -29.37
N LYS A 170 -1.84 10.70 -28.43
CA LYS A 170 -1.00 11.90 -28.56
C LYS A 170 0.38 11.64 -29.13
N MET A 171 0.98 10.46 -28.87
CA MET A 171 2.32 10.13 -29.32
C MET A 171 2.34 9.12 -30.49
N GLY A 172 1.18 8.63 -30.92
CA GLY A 172 1.05 7.79 -32.12
C GLY A 172 1.51 6.33 -31.95
N ALA A 173 1.65 5.82 -30.72
CA ALA A 173 1.99 4.42 -30.48
C ALA A 173 0.92 3.47 -31.04
N LYS A 174 1.34 2.39 -31.71
CA LYS A 174 0.47 1.37 -32.33
C LYS A 174 0.85 -0.04 -31.92
N ARG A 175 2.11 -0.27 -31.62
CA ARG A 175 2.74 -1.57 -31.36
C ARG A 175 3.10 -1.64 -29.88
N ILE A 176 2.44 -2.54 -29.14
CA ILE A 176 2.56 -2.63 -27.70
C ILE A 176 3.27 -3.93 -27.33
N ALA A 177 4.29 -3.85 -26.47
CA ALA A 177 4.81 -5.00 -25.75
C ALA A 177 4.24 -5.04 -24.34
N ILE A 178 3.94 -6.23 -23.84
CA ILE A 178 3.51 -6.45 -22.45
C ILE A 178 4.61 -7.19 -21.71
N MET A 179 5.08 -6.63 -20.60
CA MET A 179 6.11 -7.21 -19.74
C MET A 179 5.56 -7.32 -18.33
N ALA A 180 5.31 -8.54 -17.83
CA ALA A 180 4.66 -8.77 -16.55
C ALA A 180 5.45 -9.75 -15.68
N GLU A 181 5.53 -9.50 -14.37
CA GLU A 181 6.03 -10.52 -13.45
C GLU A 181 5.09 -11.72 -13.36
N ASN A 182 5.63 -12.90 -13.15
CA ASN A 182 4.87 -14.14 -13.02
C ASN A 182 4.24 -14.27 -11.63
N ALA A 183 3.16 -13.52 -11.39
CA ALA A 183 2.45 -13.48 -10.12
C ALA A 183 0.93 -13.64 -10.27
N LEU A 184 0.23 -14.00 -9.18
CA LEU A 184 -1.21 -14.24 -9.22
C LEU A 184 -2.00 -13.00 -9.68
N TRP A 185 -1.59 -11.81 -9.26
CA TRP A 185 -2.31 -10.56 -9.54
C TRP A 185 -2.13 -10.04 -10.96
N THR A 186 -1.04 -10.43 -11.65
CA THR A 186 -0.74 -9.93 -13.00
C THR A 186 -1.51 -10.66 -14.10
N ARG A 187 -1.98 -11.89 -13.83
CA ARG A 187 -2.63 -12.74 -14.83
C ARG A 187 -3.91 -12.11 -15.40
N SER A 188 -4.76 -11.56 -14.53
CA SER A 188 -5.97 -10.87 -14.96
C SER A 188 -5.65 -9.57 -15.70
N MET A 189 -4.62 -8.84 -15.26
CA MET A 189 -4.20 -7.59 -15.90
C MET A 189 -3.68 -7.80 -17.32
N VAL A 190 -2.83 -8.82 -17.55
CA VAL A 190 -2.32 -9.12 -18.89
C VAL A 190 -3.46 -9.50 -19.83
N LYS A 191 -4.37 -10.38 -19.38
CA LYS A 191 -5.54 -10.76 -20.17
C LYS A 191 -6.42 -9.56 -20.52
N GLU A 192 -6.64 -8.66 -19.58
CA GLU A 192 -7.40 -7.43 -19.80
C GLU A 192 -6.67 -6.48 -20.76
N ALA A 193 -5.36 -6.32 -20.63
CA ALA A 193 -4.55 -5.49 -21.50
C ALA A 193 -4.58 -6.00 -22.95
N GLU A 194 -4.39 -7.29 -23.17
CA GLU A 194 -4.45 -7.91 -24.52
C GLU A 194 -5.84 -7.69 -25.15
N ARG A 195 -6.91 -7.89 -24.38
CA ARG A 195 -8.28 -7.64 -24.85
C ARG A 195 -8.46 -6.15 -25.21
N PHE A 196 -8.10 -5.25 -24.31
CA PHE A 196 -8.23 -3.80 -24.48
C PHE A 196 -7.47 -3.29 -25.71
N PHE A 197 -6.20 -3.68 -25.87
CA PHE A 197 -5.39 -3.24 -27.00
C PHE A 197 -5.96 -3.75 -28.32
N LYS A 198 -6.41 -5.01 -28.37
CA LYS A 198 -7.10 -5.56 -29.55
C LYS A 198 -8.39 -4.79 -29.89
N GLU A 199 -9.23 -4.48 -28.91
CA GLU A 199 -10.46 -3.71 -29.10
C GLU A 199 -10.18 -2.29 -29.58
N LYS A 200 -9.03 -1.70 -29.24
CA LYS A 200 -8.58 -0.39 -29.70
C LYS A 200 -7.85 -0.42 -31.05
N GLY A 201 -7.73 -1.59 -31.70
CA GLY A 201 -7.04 -1.77 -32.97
C GLY A 201 -5.51 -1.63 -32.86
N LEU A 202 -4.94 -1.90 -31.69
CA LEU A 202 -3.51 -1.90 -31.45
C LEU A 202 -2.93 -3.31 -31.59
N GLU A 203 -1.69 -3.41 -32.02
CA GLU A 203 -0.97 -4.67 -32.16
C GLU A 203 -0.19 -4.99 -30.88
N VAL A 204 -0.50 -6.11 -30.22
CA VAL A 204 0.36 -6.66 -29.16
C VAL A 204 1.44 -7.49 -29.83
N VAL A 205 2.66 -6.96 -29.90
CA VAL A 205 3.78 -7.56 -30.66
C VAL A 205 4.63 -8.52 -29.85
N TYR A 206 4.52 -8.46 -28.52
CA TYR A 206 5.26 -9.33 -27.60
C TYR A 206 4.60 -9.34 -26.24
N THR A 207 4.48 -10.51 -25.61
CA THR A 207 4.07 -10.66 -24.22
C THR A 207 5.06 -11.58 -23.51
N GLU A 208 5.60 -11.15 -22.36
CA GLU A 208 6.51 -11.94 -21.53
C GLU A 208 6.06 -11.96 -20.09
N PHE A 209 6.08 -13.14 -19.48
CA PHE A 209 6.01 -13.32 -18.04
C PHE A 209 7.39 -13.68 -17.50
N PHE A 210 8.01 -12.79 -16.75
CA PHE A 210 9.32 -13.00 -16.15
C PHE A 210 9.22 -13.43 -14.68
N ASP A 211 10.22 -14.18 -14.24
CA ASP A 211 10.32 -14.58 -12.83
C ASP A 211 10.71 -13.38 -11.95
N THR A 212 10.17 -13.31 -10.74
CA THR A 212 10.46 -12.24 -9.76
C THR A 212 11.93 -12.20 -9.31
N GLU A 213 12.67 -13.30 -9.49
CA GLU A 213 14.11 -13.39 -9.23
C GLU A 213 14.99 -12.99 -10.43
N THR A 214 14.39 -12.63 -11.58
CA THR A 214 15.10 -12.23 -12.78
C THR A 214 16.03 -11.03 -12.52
N LYS A 215 17.29 -11.13 -12.95
CA LYS A 215 18.30 -10.05 -12.85
C LYS A 215 18.76 -9.52 -14.19
N ASP A 216 18.69 -10.34 -15.25
CA ASP A 216 19.02 -9.93 -16.61
C ASP A 216 17.76 -9.84 -17.46
N PHE A 217 17.34 -8.63 -17.76
CA PHE A 217 16.21 -8.30 -18.62
C PHE A 217 16.63 -7.95 -20.06
N THR A 218 17.95 -7.92 -20.33
CA THR A 218 18.49 -7.61 -21.66
C THR A 218 17.87 -8.46 -22.77
N PRO A 219 17.68 -9.80 -22.61
CA PRO A 219 17.03 -10.61 -23.64
C PRO A 219 15.58 -10.21 -23.90
N ILE A 220 14.82 -9.81 -22.85
CA ILE A 220 13.43 -9.38 -22.97
C ILE A 220 13.37 -8.06 -23.73
N PHE A 221 14.14 -7.05 -23.33
CA PHE A 221 14.19 -5.77 -24.04
C PHE A 221 14.68 -5.89 -25.47
N THR A 222 15.66 -6.75 -25.74
CA THR A 222 16.14 -7.02 -27.11
C THR A 222 15.01 -7.57 -27.98
N LYS A 223 14.21 -8.51 -27.48
CA LYS A 223 13.03 -9.02 -28.19
C LYS A 223 11.99 -7.92 -28.43
N ILE A 224 11.70 -7.09 -27.41
CA ILE A 224 10.78 -5.95 -27.52
C ILE A 224 11.21 -4.98 -28.62
N ILE A 225 12.49 -4.60 -28.64
CA ILE A 225 13.07 -3.68 -29.61
C ILE A 225 13.04 -4.29 -31.03
N ASN A 226 13.43 -5.56 -31.17
CA ASN A 226 13.42 -6.27 -32.46
C ASN A 226 12.01 -6.43 -33.04
N ASN A 227 10.99 -6.57 -32.16
CA ASN A 227 9.59 -6.55 -32.55
C ASN A 227 9.03 -5.14 -32.78
N LYS A 228 9.89 -4.09 -32.75
CA LYS A 228 9.52 -2.70 -33.03
C LYS A 228 8.33 -2.22 -32.23
N ALA A 229 8.30 -2.53 -30.92
CA ALA A 229 7.30 -1.99 -30.02
C ALA A 229 7.47 -0.47 -29.88
N ASP A 230 6.36 0.26 -29.84
CA ASP A 230 6.34 1.70 -29.58
C ASP A 230 6.23 2.01 -28.08
N PHE A 231 5.60 1.07 -27.34
CA PHE A 231 5.33 1.21 -25.91
C PHE A 231 5.46 -0.14 -25.20
N ILE A 232 6.03 -0.13 -24.00
CA ILE A 232 6.06 -1.27 -23.08
C ILE A 232 5.02 -1.04 -21.98
N TYR A 233 4.00 -1.88 -21.93
CA TYR A 233 3.09 -1.96 -20.80
C TYR A 233 3.69 -2.88 -19.75
N GLU A 234 4.22 -2.29 -18.67
CA GLU A 234 4.86 -3.01 -17.58
C GLU A 234 3.90 -3.31 -16.42
N ILE A 235 4.04 -4.52 -15.84
CA ILE A 235 3.22 -4.94 -14.69
C ILE A 235 4.13 -5.68 -13.71
N SER A 236 4.61 -4.99 -12.68
CA SER A 236 5.53 -5.55 -11.67
C SER A 236 5.28 -4.96 -10.28
N ALA A 237 5.59 -5.72 -9.23
CA ALA A 237 5.53 -5.24 -7.85
C ALA A 237 6.52 -5.93 -6.90
N HIS A 238 6.98 -7.15 -7.22
CA HIS A 238 7.83 -7.96 -6.34
C HIS A 238 9.27 -8.01 -6.81
N VAL A 239 9.52 -7.76 -8.09
CA VAL A 239 10.87 -7.62 -8.65
C VAL A 239 11.45 -6.25 -8.25
N ASP A 240 12.78 -6.18 -8.14
CA ASP A 240 13.46 -4.90 -8.00
C ASP A 240 13.46 -4.17 -9.36
N GLY A 241 12.55 -3.23 -9.52
CA GLY A 241 12.36 -2.46 -10.76
C GLY A 241 13.59 -1.66 -11.18
N ALA A 242 14.44 -1.24 -10.23
CA ALA A 242 15.67 -0.53 -10.54
C ALA A 242 16.63 -1.36 -11.40
N ILE A 243 16.52 -2.70 -11.36
CA ILE A 243 17.34 -3.59 -12.18
C ILE A 243 16.94 -3.48 -13.65
N TYR A 244 15.65 -3.66 -13.96
CA TYR A 244 15.20 -3.67 -15.35
C TYR A 244 15.19 -2.28 -15.96
N ILE A 245 14.88 -1.23 -15.21
CA ILE A 245 14.80 0.12 -15.77
C ILE A 245 16.19 0.65 -16.18
N LYS A 246 17.26 0.25 -15.49
CA LYS A 246 18.63 0.55 -15.94
C LYS A 246 18.93 -0.07 -17.30
N GLN A 247 18.57 -1.33 -17.48
CA GLN A 247 18.80 -2.06 -18.73
C GLN A 247 17.94 -1.50 -19.87
N TRP A 248 16.68 -1.14 -19.58
CA TRP A 248 15.83 -0.43 -20.55
C TRP A 248 16.46 0.88 -21.01
N TYR A 249 16.97 1.69 -20.08
CA TYR A 249 17.60 2.96 -20.40
C TYR A 249 18.87 2.78 -21.26
N ASP A 250 19.73 1.83 -20.88
CA ASP A 250 20.99 1.58 -21.58
C ASP A 250 20.77 1.05 -23.02
N LEU A 251 19.71 0.29 -23.23
CA LEU A 251 19.28 -0.21 -24.54
C LEU A 251 18.45 0.81 -25.33
N LYS A 252 18.19 1.99 -24.79
CA LYS A 252 17.32 3.01 -25.41
C LYS A 252 15.96 2.43 -25.80
N GLY A 253 15.33 1.73 -24.85
CA GLY A 253 14.03 1.08 -25.04
C GLY A 253 12.91 2.05 -25.47
N PRO A 254 11.78 1.55 -25.98
CA PRO A 254 10.63 2.39 -26.34
C PRO A 254 9.98 3.00 -25.09
N MET A 255 8.96 3.86 -25.25
CA MET A 255 8.18 4.37 -24.13
C MET A 255 7.80 3.24 -23.18
N ILE A 256 7.86 3.46 -21.88
CA ILE A 256 7.54 2.46 -20.85
C ILE A 256 6.61 3.04 -19.79
N GLY A 257 5.69 2.23 -19.33
CA GLY A 257 4.83 2.58 -18.21
C GLY A 257 3.74 1.56 -17.95
N GLY A 258 3.10 1.71 -16.80
CA GLY A 258 2.05 0.81 -16.34
C GLY A 258 1.99 0.74 -14.83
N VAL A 259 2.17 -0.45 -14.27
CA VAL A 259 2.14 -0.70 -12.83
C VAL A 259 3.51 -1.17 -12.36
N SER A 260 4.22 -0.30 -11.65
CA SER A 260 5.48 -0.63 -10.98
C SER A 260 5.34 -0.38 -9.47
N GLY A 261 5.30 -1.46 -8.69
CA GLY A 261 5.16 -1.36 -7.23
C GLY A 261 6.40 -0.80 -6.53
N THR A 262 7.59 -1.07 -7.09
CA THR A 262 8.86 -0.57 -6.56
C THR A 262 9.21 0.81 -7.09
N GLY A 263 8.68 1.19 -8.25
CA GLY A 263 8.97 2.46 -8.92
C GLY A 263 8.42 3.72 -8.24
N ALA A 264 7.64 3.56 -7.17
CA ALA A 264 6.95 4.67 -6.54
C ALA A 264 7.78 5.47 -5.52
N SER A 265 8.97 5.00 -5.10
CA SER A 265 9.75 5.58 -4.02
C SER A 265 10.98 6.37 -4.50
N ASP A 266 11.43 7.35 -3.72
CA ASP A 266 12.68 8.09 -3.99
C ASP A 266 13.90 7.16 -3.96
N ARG A 267 13.85 6.06 -3.21
CA ARG A 267 14.87 5.01 -3.20
C ARG A 267 15.05 4.42 -4.58
N TYR A 268 13.95 4.13 -5.29
CA TYR A 268 13.99 3.60 -6.66
C TYR A 268 14.79 4.51 -7.61
N TRP A 269 14.56 5.82 -7.57
CA TRP A 269 15.31 6.78 -8.37
C TRP A 269 16.81 6.74 -8.08
N LYS A 270 17.19 6.65 -6.81
CA LYS A 270 18.60 6.52 -6.39
C LYS A 270 19.20 5.18 -6.85
N ASP A 271 18.48 4.09 -6.63
CA ASP A 271 18.95 2.74 -6.95
C ASP A 271 19.10 2.53 -8.46
N CYS A 272 18.27 3.18 -9.31
CA CYS A 272 18.43 3.14 -10.76
C CYS A 272 19.41 4.19 -11.31
N GLY A 273 20.00 5.05 -10.47
CA GLY A 273 20.95 6.07 -10.90
C GLY A 273 20.34 7.12 -11.83
N GLY A 274 19.07 7.48 -11.61
CA GLY A 274 18.34 8.45 -12.43
C GLY A 274 17.85 7.92 -13.78
N LYS A 275 18.01 6.63 -14.06
CA LYS A 275 17.67 6.03 -15.36
C LYS A 275 16.18 5.77 -15.59
N ALA A 276 15.32 6.11 -14.64
CA ALA A 276 13.87 6.01 -14.78
C ALA A 276 13.22 7.22 -15.48
N VAL A 277 14.00 8.13 -16.04
CA VAL A 277 13.49 9.30 -16.78
C VAL A 277 12.45 8.90 -17.82
N SER A 278 11.28 9.52 -17.78
CA SER A 278 10.10 9.26 -18.61
C SER A 278 9.34 7.96 -18.34
N GLU A 279 9.79 7.07 -17.47
CA GLU A 279 8.96 5.96 -17.01
C GLU A 279 7.70 6.52 -16.34
N THR A 280 6.54 5.95 -16.71
CA THR A 280 5.24 6.41 -16.22
C THR A 280 4.52 5.29 -15.50
N LEU A 281 4.23 5.49 -14.24
CA LEU A 281 3.72 4.44 -13.36
C LEU A 281 2.54 4.92 -12.51
N ILE A 282 1.83 3.99 -11.91
CA ILE A 282 0.75 4.32 -10.97
C ILE A 282 1.30 5.09 -9.78
N GLY A 283 0.72 6.27 -9.54
CA GLY A 283 0.91 7.07 -8.35
C GLY A 283 -0.06 6.67 -7.26
N TYR A 284 0.45 6.00 -6.24
CA TYR A 284 -0.34 5.59 -5.09
C TYR A 284 -0.42 6.71 -4.04
N PRO A 285 -1.54 6.83 -3.29
CA PRO A 285 -1.64 7.75 -2.16
C PRO A 285 -0.61 7.41 -1.07
N GLY A 286 0.09 8.44 -0.60
CA GLY A 286 1.13 8.32 0.42
C GLY A 286 2.54 8.49 -0.12
N PRO A 287 3.02 7.74 -1.13
CA PRO A 287 4.33 7.98 -1.75
C PRO A 287 4.42 9.33 -2.47
N PHE A 288 3.28 9.83 -3.00
CA PHE A 288 3.23 11.07 -3.74
C PHE A 288 2.53 12.18 -2.96
N PRO A 289 3.06 13.40 -2.98
CA PRO A 289 2.41 14.57 -2.39
C PRO A 289 1.26 15.08 -3.28
N VAL A 290 0.33 14.20 -3.66
CA VAL A 290 -0.89 14.56 -4.38
C VAL A 290 -2.04 14.58 -3.38
N ALA A 291 -2.73 15.72 -3.25
CA ALA A 291 -3.81 15.92 -2.31
C ALA A 291 -5.07 15.15 -2.69
N ILE A 292 -5.07 13.83 -2.48
CA ILE A 292 -6.25 12.98 -2.68
C ILE A 292 -7.33 13.31 -1.63
N THR A 293 -6.91 13.56 -0.39
CA THR A 293 -7.74 14.05 0.71
C THR A 293 -6.99 15.16 1.47
N PRO A 294 -7.66 15.90 2.35
CA PRO A 294 -6.98 16.88 3.22
C PRO A 294 -5.89 16.26 4.11
N LYS A 295 -5.91 14.93 4.32
CA LYS A 295 -4.95 14.21 5.16
C LYS A 295 -3.71 13.71 4.41
N THR A 296 -3.75 13.62 3.07
CA THR A 296 -2.71 12.95 2.27
C THR A 296 -1.36 13.63 2.40
N ILE A 297 -1.30 14.96 2.25
CA ILE A 297 -0.03 15.72 2.30
C ILE A 297 0.59 15.65 3.70
N SER A 298 -0.21 15.88 4.74
CA SER A 298 0.29 15.80 6.13
C SER A 298 0.86 14.42 6.47
N PHE A 299 0.22 13.34 5.99
CA PHE A 299 0.77 11.99 6.14
C PHE A 299 2.10 11.82 5.41
N HIS A 300 2.16 12.23 4.14
CA HIS A 300 3.38 12.18 3.33
C HIS A 300 4.54 12.89 4.04
N ASP A 301 4.33 14.14 4.46
CA ASP A 301 5.38 14.97 5.08
C ASP A 301 5.88 14.36 6.39
N ARG A 302 4.99 13.85 7.23
CA ARG A 302 5.36 13.19 8.49
C ARG A 302 6.08 11.87 8.24
N TYR A 303 5.66 11.10 7.23
CA TYR A 303 6.33 9.87 6.85
C TYR A 303 7.77 10.16 6.42
N VAL A 304 7.96 11.13 5.50
CA VAL A 304 9.30 11.56 5.03
C VAL A 304 10.14 12.14 6.16
N ALA A 305 9.55 12.97 7.01
CA ALA A 305 10.28 13.56 8.15
C ALA A 305 10.84 12.49 9.10
N LYS A 306 10.07 11.40 9.31
CA LYS A 306 10.43 10.32 10.22
C LYS A 306 11.40 9.30 9.60
N PHE A 307 11.10 8.82 8.40
CA PHE A 307 11.82 7.70 7.80
C PHE A 307 12.87 8.12 6.77
N LYS A 308 12.94 9.43 6.44
CA LYS A 308 13.89 10.05 5.49
C LYS A 308 13.78 9.50 4.06
N GLU A 309 12.63 8.93 3.74
CA GLU A 309 12.27 8.42 2.41
C GLU A 309 10.76 8.50 2.21
N THR A 310 10.29 8.49 0.97
CA THR A 310 8.87 8.38 0.68
C THR A 310 8.38 6.96 0.92
N GLY A 311 7.13 6.80 1.32
CA GLY A 311 6.51 5.49 1.44
C GLY A 311 6.42 4.76 0.10
N GLY A 312 6.29 3.43 0.12
CA GLY A 312 5.93 2.64 -1.05
C GLY A 312 4.42 2.58 -1.28
N TYR A 313 3.99 1.84 -2.30
CA TYR A 313 2.58 1.77 -2.73
C TYR A 313 1.57 1.35 -1.66
N VAL A 314 2.01 0.64 -0.63
CA VAL A 314 1.14 0.15 0.46
C VAL A 314 1.00 1.12 1.64
N SER A 315 1.82 2.19 1.70
CA SER A 315 1.95 3.00 2.92
C SER A 315 0.65 3.68 3.33
N GLY A 316 -0.02 4.39 2.44
CA GLY A 316 -1.28 5.07 2.74
C GLY A 316 -2.39 4.10 3.16
N TYR A 317 -2.48 2.94 2.51
CA TYR A 317 -3.46 1.91 2.83
C TYR A 317 -3.22 1.27 4.20
N THR A 318 -1.94 1.00 4.51
CA THR A 318 -1.56 0.43 5.81
C THR A 318 -1.80 1.41 6.96
N TYR A 319 -1.55 2.69 6.73
CA TYR A 319 -1.86 3.73 7.70
C TYR A 319 -3.38 3.82 7.96
N ASP A 320 -4.17 3.90 6.89
CA ASP A 320 -5.62 4.04 7.00
C ASP A 320 -6.31 2.84 7.66
N VAL A 321 -5.86 1.61 7.39
CA VAL A 321 -6.52 0.42 7.94
C VAL A 321 -6.48 0.37 9.47
N LEU A 322 -5.41 0.86 10.09
CA LEU A 322 -5.32 0.94 11.56
C LEU A 322 -6.30 1.96 12.14
N HIS A 323 -6.49 3.10 11.47
CA HIS A 323 -7.49 4.10 11.87
C HIS A 323 -8.92 3.64 11.61
N ILE A 324 -9.18 2.90 10.51
CA ILE A 324 -10.47 2.26 10.25
C ILE A 324 -10.79 1.23 11.35
N TYR A 325 -9.81 0.42 11.74
CA TYR A 325 -9.97 -0.54 12.83
C TYR A 325 -10.26 0.16 14.16
N LYS A 326 -9.51 1.23 14.49
CA LYS A 326 -9.78 2.06 15.67
C LYS A 326 -11.24 2.53 15.69
N ALA A 327 -11.70 3.15 14.61
CA ALA A 327 -13.06 3.65 14.50
C ALA A 327 -14.11 2.52 14.64
N ALA A 328 -13.85 1.34 14.06
CA ALA A 328 -14.73 0.18 14.16
C ALA A 328 -14.81 -0.37 15.59
N VAL A 329 -13.69 -0.53 16.28
CA VAL A 329 -13.63 -1.00 17.68
C VAL A 329 -14.30 -0.01 18.63
N GLU A 330 -14.06 1.29 18.47
CA GLU A 330 -14.69 2.33 19.29
C GLU A 330 -16.21 2.39 19.10
N LYS A 331 -16.69 2.14 17.87
CA LYS A 331 -18.13 2.06 17.57
C LYS A 331 -18.78 0.79 18.11
N ALA A 332 -18.11 -0.35 17.95
CA ALA A 332 -18.59 -1.65 18.43
C ALA A 332 -18.40 -1.85 19.95
N LYS A 333 -17.52 -1.08 20.59
CA LYS A 333 -17.10 -1.24 21.99
C LYS A 333 -16.50 -2.61 22.31
N THR A 334 -15.91 -3.27 21.32
CA THR A 334 -15.28 -4.59 21.42
C THR A 334 -14.25 -4.81 20.34
N THR A 335 -13.31 -5.73 20.56
CA THR A 335 -12.34 -6.23 19.58
C THR A 335 -12.76 -7.58 18.98
N ASP A 336 -13.94 -8.09 19.32
CA ASP A 336 -14.47 -9.35 18.80
C ASP A 336 -14.72 -9.24 17.30
N SER A 337 -14.15 -10.16 16.51
CA SER A 337 -14.23 -10.13 15.06
C SER A 337 -15.65 -10.29 14.51
N ASP A 338 -16.51 -11.10 15.16
CA ASP A 338 -17.90 -11.28 14.74
C ASP A 338 -18.71 -9.98 14.90
N ALA A 339 -18.45 -9.25 15.97
CA ALA A 339 -19.09 -7.95 16.21
C ALA A 339 -18.53 -6.83 15.32
N LEU A 340 -17.27 -6.92 14.91
CA LEU A 340 -16.64 -5.91 14.06
C LEU A 340 -17.03 -6.02 12.59
N VAL A 341 -17.29 -7.21 12.05
CA VAL A 341 -17.67 -7.40 10.64
C VAL A 341 -18.82 -6.47 10.22
N PRO A 342 -20.00 -6.46 10.86
CA PRO A 342 -21.11 -5.61 10.43
C PRO A 342 -20.83 -4.10 10.62
N VAL A 343 -19.88 -3.74 11.46
CA VAL A 343 -19.44 -2.33 11.63
C VAL A 343 -18.51 -1.94 10.51
N LEU A 344 -17.58 -2.82 10.12
CA LEU A 344 -16.66 -2.62 9.00
C LEU A 344 -17.40 -2.54 7.65
N GLU A 345 -18.43 -3.37 7.44
CA GLU A 345 -19.31 -3.30 6.25
C GLU A 345 -19.97 -1.92 6.07
N LYS A 346 -20.19 -1.20 7.17
CA LYS A 346 -20.79 0.14 7.20
C LYS A 346 -19.75 1.26 7.32
N THR A 347 -18.48 0.97 7.04
CA THR A 347 -17.43 1.97 7.08
C THR A 347 -17.72 3.12 6.12
N ASP A 348 -17.58 4.35 6.62
CA ASP A 348 -17.49 5.58 5.85
C ASP A 348 -16.41 6.45 6.52
N TYR A 349 -15.18 6.37 6.02
CA TYR A 349 -14.01 6.97 6.65
C TYR A 349 -13.16 7.71 5.62
N VAL A 350 -12.85 8.98 5.87
CA VAL A 350 -11.91 9.75 5.05
C VAL A 350 -10.51 9.59 5.63
N GLY A 351 -9.71 8.76 4.96
CA GLY A 351 -8.31 8.50 5.28
C GLY A 351 -7.32 9.31 4.46
N VAL A 352 -6.07 8.91 4.47
CA VAL A 352 -5.00 9.52 3.65
C VAL A 352 -5.05 9.04 2.20
N ALA A 353 -5.56 7.83 1.97
CA ALA A 353 -5.64 7.21 0.65
C ALA A 353 -6.99 7.44 -0.07
N GLY A 354 -7.93 8.14 0.54
CA GLY A 354 -9.25 8.41 0.00
C GLY A 354 -10.38 8.19 1.01
N ARG A 355 -11.63 8.23 0.54
CA ARG A 355 -12.80 7.86 1.32
C ARG A 355 -13.04 6.36 1.24
N TRP A 356 -13.06 5.71 2.38
CA TRP A 356 -13.25 4.29 2.54
C TRP A 356 -14.72 3.95 2.76
N VAL A 357 -15.31 3.25 1.82
CA VAL A 357 -16.58 2.57 1.90
C VAL A 357 -16.36 1.18 1.34
N PHE A 358 -16.71 0.13 2.05
CA PHE A 358 -16.59 -1.21 1.51
C PHE A 358 -17.79 -1.59 0.65
N THR A 359 -17.52 -2.35 -0.41
CA THR A 359 -18.53 -2.98 -1.25
C THR A 359 -19.07 -4.23 -0.56
N ASP A 360 -20.12 -4.83 -1.11
CA ASP A 360 -20.65 -6.14 -0.69
C ASP A 360 -19.68 -7.33 -0.88
N LEU A 361 -18.57 -7.10 -1.60
CA LEU A 361 -17.43 -8.02 -1.71
C LEU A 361 -16.28 -7.66 -0.75
N HIS A 362 -16.52 -6.81 0.25
CA HIS A 362 -15.55 -6.33 1.22
C HIS A 362 -14.29 -5.68 0.60
N ASN A 363 -14.40 -5.19 -0.64
CA ASN A 363 -13.38 -4.35 -1.27
C ASN A 363 -13.68 -2.88 -1.01
N GLY A 364 -12.65 -2.08 -0.77
CA GLY A 364 -12.85 -0.64 -0.71
C GLY A 364 -13.34 -0.10 -2.07
N LYS A 365 -14.39 0.74 -2.10
CA LYS A 365 -14.89 1.39 -3.31
C LYS A 365 -13.81 2.23 -4.01
N TYR A 366 -13.81 2.20 -5.34
CA TYR A 366 -12.90 2.93 -6.20
C TYR A 366 -13.66 3.94 -7.09
N GLY A 367 -13.01 5.05 -7.42
CA GLY A 367 -13.50 6.05 -8.36
C GLY A 367 -13.77 7.42 -7.72
N PRO A 368 -14.38 8.36 -8.47
CA PRO A 368 -14.63 9.71 -7.98
C PRO A 368 -15.40 9.73 -6.66
N GLY A 369 -14.90 10.53 -5.71
CA GLY A 369 -15.46 10.63 -4.36
C GLY A 369 -15.05 9.53 -3.39
N TYR A 370 -14.30 8.52 -3.84
CA TYR A 370 -13.74 7.43 -3.04
C TYR A 370 -12.21 7.41 -3.14
N ARG A 371 -11.61 6.24 -3.36
CA ARG A 371 -10.17 6.10 -3.61
C ARG A 371 -9.87 6.37 -5.07
N GLN A 372 -8.81 7.12 -5.33
CA GLN A 372 -8.34 7.43 -6.68
C GLN A 372 -6.85 7.11 -6.79
N ILE A 373 -6.44 6.76 -7.99
CA ILE A 373 -5.04 6.61 -8.38
C ILE A 373 -4.80 7.45 -9.63
N VAL A 374 -3.55 7.91 -9.76
CA VAL A 374 -3.10 8.72 -10.88
C VAL A 374 -1.94 8.02 -11.59
N MET A 375 -1.56 8.50 -12.78
CA MET A 375 -0.30 8.10 -13.40
C MET A 375 0.70 9.23 -13.22
N VAL A 376 1.89 8.87 -12.74
CA VAL A 376 2.99 9.81 -12.51
C VAL A 376 4.17 9.42 -13.38
N GLN A 377 4.93 10.41 -13.82
CA GLN A 377 6.11 10.23 -14.66
C GLN A 377 7.35 10.79 -13.97
N TRP A 378 8.44 10.02 -13.96
CA TRP A 378 9.74 10.46 -13.50
C TRP A 378 10.34 11.53 -14.39
N ARG A 379 10.96 12.55 -13.79
CA ARG A 379 11.67 13.66 -14.43
C ARG A 379 13.18 13.54 -14.26
N GLU A 380 13.93 14.25 -15.09
CA GLU A 380 15.40 14.25 -15.04
C GLU A 380 15.98 14.71 -13.70
N ASP A 381 15.26 15.57 -12.98
CA ASP A 381 15.64 16.05 -11.66
C ASP A 381 15.29 15.11 -10.50
N GLY A 382 14.71 13.93 -10.82
CA GLY A 382 14.23 12.97 -9.83
C GLY A 382 12.87 13.33 -9.21
N SER A 383 12.22 14.36 -9.69
CA SER A 383 10.84 14.65 -9.33
C SER A 383 9.84 13.77 -10.09
N ARG A 384 8.61 13.75 -9.65
CA ARG A 384 7.51 13.01 -10.26
C ARG A 384 6.36 13.95 -10.54
N THR A 385 5.81 13.86 -11.74
CA THR A 385 4.72 14.73 -12.21
C THR A 385 3.50 13.90 -12.53
N VAL A 386 2.32 14.28 -12.04
CA VAL A 386 1.07 13.66 -12.47
C VAL A 386 0.82 14.00 -13.93
N VAL A 387 0.65 12.97 -14.76
CA VAL A 387 0.39 13.13 -16.20
C VAL A 387 -1.00 12.62 -16.62
N TRP A 388 -1.66 11.81 -15.78
CA TRP A 388 -2.99 11.27 -16.03
C TRP A 388 -3.77 11.02 -14.74
N PRO A 389 -5.10 11.21 -14.68
CA PRO A 389 -5.94 11.75 -15.77
C PRO A 389 -5.69 13.25 -16.03
N GLU A 390 -6.07 13.74 -17.20
CA GLU A 390 -5.75 15.12 -17.63
C GLU A 390 -6.23 16.20 -16.66
N ASN A 391 -7.38 16.02 -16.02
CA ASN A 391 -7.94 16.97 -15.06
C ASN A 391 -7.18 17.03 -13.72
N LEU A 392 -6.27 16.07 -13.44
CA LEU A 392 -5.40 16.05 -12.27
C LEU A 392 -3.93 16.23 -12.66
N ALA A 393 -3.63 16.33 -13.95
CA ALA A 393 -2.25 16.46 -14.42
C ALA A 393 -1.60 17.75 -13.92
N THR A 394 -0.37 17.62 -13.39
CA THR A 394 0.45 18.74 -12.92
C THR A 394 1.57 19.10 -13.91
N GLY A 395 1.69 18.35 -15.01
CA GLY A 395 2.65 18.61 -16.08
C GLY A 395 2.42 17.74 -17.31
N LYS A 396 3.19 18.03 -18.37
CA LYS A 396 3.09 17.32 -19.65
C LYS A 396 3.76 15.95 -19.59
N TYR A 397 3.23 15.00 -20.37
CA TYR A 397 3.88 13.73 -20.64
C TYR A 397 5.12 13.96 -21.51
N LEU A 398 6.25 13.34 -21.17
CA LEU A 398 7.51 13.41 -21.88
C LEU A 398 7.86 12.06 -22.50
N LEU A 399 8.45 12.12 -23.70
CA LEU A 399 9.06 10.96 -24.34
C LEU A 399 10.42 10.61 -23.70
N PRO A 400 10.91 9.37 -23.85
CA PRO A 400 12.28 9.03 -23.50
C PRO A 400 13.29 9.99 -24.14
N PRO A 401 14.43 10.31 -23.49
CA PRO A 401 15.38 11.33 -24.01
C PRO A 401 15.93 11.05 -25.40
N TRP A 402 15.92 9.79 -25.83
CA TRP A 402 16.39 9.38 -27.18
C TRP A 402 15.26 9.31 -28.22
N ASP A 403 13.99 9.45 -27.81
CA ASP A 403 12.85 9.44 -28.73
C ASP A 403 12.57 10.86 -29.25
N LYS A 404 12.68 11.03 -30.54
CA LYS A 404 12.59 12.35 -31.20
C LYS A 404 11.24 12.57 -31.93
N ARG A 405 10.23 11.77 -31.63
CA ARG A 405 8.89 11.92 -32.22
C ARG A 405 8.23 13.25 -31.89
#